data_ff3cd4bf4f400e947edba5c2db0c9a19
#
_entry.id   ff3cd4bf4f400e947edba5c2db0c9a19
#
_cell.length_a   1.000
_cell.length_b   1.000
_cell.length_c   1.000
_cell.angle_alpha   90.00
_cell.angle_beta   90.00
_cell.angle_gamma   90.00
#
_symmetry.space_group_name_H-M   'P 1'
#
loop_
_entity.id
_entity.type
_entity.pdbx_description
1 polymer ?
#
loop_
_entity_poly.entity_id
_entity_poly.type
_entity_poly.pdbx_seq_one_letter_code
_entity_poly.pdbx_strand_id
1 'polypeptide(L)'
;CLPSLLPKDTSSTLVLYDGEFSEVQLVNRMVQQLVEDRTGLEVSILDPMTSINNFKELTAREPSCDLMYTWDGTILTTFLGLDTSDIPAGQSLYDFVNGRIGEQYGARMLGKIGVDNTYSIGVTQAVMDTYHPAAISDLAPIAGELRFGAEQDFYTDAGSMKYGPFVAFYGLQFQEAIQVDIMLKYTAIKSGSYDVMVVYATDGLNKDANLTILEDDKSFFPEYNGV
;
A
#
# COMPACT_ATOMS: atom_id res chain seq x y z
N CYS A 1 21.35 -21.34 0.64
CA CYS A 1 21.64 -20.44 1.77
C CYS A 1 22.80 -20.99 2.57
N LEU A 2 23.82 -20.18 2.86
CA LEU A 2 24.92 -20.58 3.77
C LEU A 2 24.37 -20.46 5.20
N PRO A 3 24.57 -21.47 6.07
CA PRO A 3 24.18 -21.34 7.47
C PRO A 3 24.97 -20.20 8.14
N SER A 4 24.31 -19.50 9.06
CA SER A 4 24.95 -18.45 9.86
C SER A 4 26.10 -19.06 10.68
N LEU A 5 27.28 -18.45 10.59
CA LEU A 5 28.43 -18.85 11.39
C LEU A 5 28.46 -18.16 12.78
N LEU A 6 27.46 -17.31 13.07
CA LEU A 6 27.36 -16.63 14.36
C LEU A 6 26.72 -17.58 15.39
N PRO A 7 27.17 -17.56 16.64
CA PRO A 7 26.49 -18.26 17.73
C PRO A 7 25.04 -17.79 17.82
N LYS A 8 24.10 -18.74 17.91
CA LYS A 8 22.69 -18.41 18.13
C LYS A 8 22.51 -17.85 19.54
N ASP A 9 22.03 -16.61 19.64
CA ASP A 9 21.57 -16.04 20.90
C ASP A 9 20.09 -16.44 21.08
N THR A 10 19.83 -17.36 21.97
CA THR A 10 18.48 -17.86 22.29
C THR A 10 17.88 -17.17 23.52
N SER A 11 18.53 -16.13 24.05
CA SER A 11 18.08 -15.44 25.26
C SER A 11 17.02 -14.36 25.02
N SER A 12 16.78 -13.99 23.75
CA SER A 12 15.87 -12.89 23.38
C SER A 12 14.87 -13.35 22.34
N THR A 13 13.61 -13.03 22.55
CA THR A 13 12.51 -13.22 21.59
C THR A 13 12.12 -11.87 21.02
N LEU A 14 12.09 -11.74 19.70
CA LEU A 14 11.46 -10.60 19.02
C LEU A 14 9.98 -10.81 18.92
N VAL A 15 9.20 -9.80 19.24
CA VAL A 15 7.73 -9.84 19.20
C VAL A 15 7.24 -8.89 18.11
N LEU A 16 6.31 -9.38 17.30
CA LEU A 16 5.57 -8.57 16.33
C LEU A 16 4.10 -9.00 16.29
N TYR A 17 3.22 -8.07 15.97
CA TYR A 17 1.83 -8.37 15.72
C TYR A 17 1.60 -8.68 14.25
N ASP A 18 0.73 -9.64 13.97
CA ASP A 18 0.28 -9.89 12.61
C ASP A 18 -0.65 -8.77 12.14
N GLY A 19 -0.87 -8.67 10.84
CA GLY A 19 -1.78 -7.70 10.25
C GLY A 19 -3.01 -8.35 9.65
N GLU A 20 -3.99 -7.51 9.34
CA GLU A 20 -5.25 -7.93 8.72
C GLU A 20 -5.10 -8.22 7.22
N PHE A 21 -4.01 -7.74 6.59
CA PHE A 21 -3.72 -7.93 5.16
C PHE A 21 -2.80 -9.12 4.93
N SER A 22 -3.09 -9.91 3.92
CA SER A 22 -2.28 -11.09 3.55
C SER A 22 -0.82 -10.77 3.24
N GLU A 23 -0.54 -9.58 2.69
CA GLU A 23 0.83 -9.11 2.46
C GLU A 23 1.59 -8.94 3.78
N VAL A 24 0.99 -8.32 4.79
CA VAL A 24 1.60 -8.18 6.12
C VAL A 24 1.90 -9.54 6.73
N GLN A 25 0.94 -10.47 6.67
CA GLN A 25 1.10 -11.83 7.18
C GLN A 25 2.23 -12.57 6.48
N LEU A 26 2.34 -12.44 5.16
CA LEU A 26 3.41 -13.05 4.39
C LEU A 26 4.78 -12.48 4.78
N VAL A 27 4.90 -11.15 4.83
CA VAL A 27 6.16 -10.48 5.19
C VAL A 27 6.57 -10.83 6.61
N ASN A 28 5.64 -10.84 7.56
CA ASN A 28 5.92 -11.25 8.95
C ASN A 28 6.48 -12.67 9.04
N ARG A 29 5.95 -13.63 8.27
CA ARG A 29 6.49 -15.00 8.20
C ARG A 29 7.88 -15.04 7.56
N MET A 30 8.12 -14.22 6.53
CA MET A 30 9.45 -14.10 5.93
C MET A 30 10.46 -13.52 6.92
N VAL A 31 10.08 -12.47 7.67
CA VAL A 31 10.91 -11.88 8.73
C VAL A 31 11.22 -12.92 9.80
N GLN A 32 10.20 -13.65 10.28
CA GLN A 32 10.39 -14.73 11.27
C GLN A 32 11.44 -15.73 10.79
N GLN A 33 11.28 -16.29 9.60
CA GLN A 33 12.21 -17.28 9.06
C GLN A 33 13.63 -16.71 8.90
N LEU A 34 13.75 -15.49 8.36
CA LEU A 34 15.05 -14.89 8.13
C LEU A 34 15.79 -14.55 9.43
N VAL A 35 15.08 -14.04 10.42
CA VAL A 35 15.68 -13.69 11.71
C VAL A 35 16.10 -14.94 12.44
N GLU A 36 15.23 -15.96 12.54
CA GLU A 36 15.52 -17.23 13.22
C GLU A 36 16.70 -17.95 12.56
N ASP A 37 16.73 -18.02 11.21
CA ASP A 37 17.81 -18.66 10.47
C ASP A 37 19.15 -17.93 10.57
N ARG A 38 19.15 -16.60 10.64
CA ARG A 38 20.37 -15.80 10.56
C ARG A 38 20.95 -15.38 11.90
N THR A 39 20.12 -15.22 12.90
CA THR A 39 20.54 -14.71 14.21
C THR A 39 20.40 -15.75 15.32
N GLY A 40 19.45 -16.66 15.20
CA GLY A 40 19.04 -17.61 16.22
C GLY A 40 18.15 -17.00 17.30
N LEU A 41 17.74 -15.75 17.16
CA LEU A 41 16.65 -15.20 17.96
C LEU A 41 15.36 -15.91 17.62
N GLU A 42 14.49 -16.08 18.59
CA GLU A 42 13.11 -16.51 18.33
C GLU A 42 12.26 -15.31 17.90
N VAL A 43 11.28 -15.53 17.04
CA VAL A 43 10.31 -14.50 16.63
C VAL A 43 8.91 -14.98 16.96
N SER A 44 8.23 -14.24 17.83
CA SER A 44 6.83 -14.47 18.19
C SER A 44 5.93 -13.56 17.36
N ILE A 45 5.01 -14.16 16.60
CA ILE A 45 3.98 -13.42 15.86
C ILE A 45 2.68 -13.55 16.62
N LEU A 46 2.17 -12.43 17.12
CA LEU A 46 0.94 -12.34 17.91
C LEU A 46 -0.30 -12.17 17.00
N ASP A 47 -1.49 -12.18 17.61
CA ASP A 47 -2.76 -12.04 16.91
C ASP A 47 -2.82 -10.76 16.04
N PRO A 48 -3.55 -10.79 14.92
CA PRO A 48 -3.66 -9.65 14.01
C PRO A 48 -4.27 -8.42 14.67
N MET A 49 -3.74 -7.25 14.31
CA MET A 49 -4.34 -5.96 14.67
C MET A 49 -4.21 -4.96 13.53
N THR A 50 -4.97 -3.86 13.63
CA THR A 50 -4.89 -2.76 12.67
C THR A 50 -3.51 -2.08 12.73
N SER A 51 -3.05 -1.54 11.59
CA SER A 51 -1.74 -0.86 11.51
C SER A 51 -1.59 0.26 12.53
N ILE A 52 -2.67 1.04 12.75
CA ILE A 52 -2.62 2.15 13.72
C ILE A 52 -2.48 1.66 15.17
N ASN A 53 -3.13 0.56 15.53
CA ASN A 53 -2.99 -0.01 16.87
C ASN A 53 -1.62 -0.64 17.06
N ASN A 54 -1.10 -1.35 16.04
CA ASN A 54 0.24 -1.90 16.05
C ASN A 54 1.30 -0.80 16.25
N PHE A 55 1.18 0.32 15.51
CA PHE A 55 2.07 1.46 15.68
C PHE A 55 2.01 2.06 17.08
N LYS A 56 0.81 2.14 17.70
CA LYS A 56 0.66 2.61 19.07
C LYS A 56 1.34 1.68 20.08
N GLU A 57 1.23 0.36 19.89
CA GLU A 57 1.91 -0.63 20.73
C GLU A 57 3.43 -0.56 20.58
N LEU A 58 3.93 -0.44 19.34
CA LEU A 58 5.36 -0.30 19.05
C LEU A 58 5.95 0.96 19.68
N THR A 59 5.20 2.06 19.68
CA THR A 59 5.68 3.38 20.15
C THR A 59 5.23 3.75 21.56
N ALA A 60 4.63 2.82 22.28
CA ALA A 60 4.22 3.00 23.66
C ALA A 60 5.45 3.20 24.58
N ARG A 61 5.23 3.77 25.76
CA ARG A 61 6.30 3.92 26.77
C ARG A 61 6.88 2.56 27.20
N GLU A 62 6.05 1.54 27.24
CA GLU A 62 6.40 0.14 27.47
C GLU A 62 5.87 -0.65 26.27
N PRO A 63 6.67 -0.78 25.19
CA PRO A 63 6.23 -1.44 23.97
C PRO A 63 5.90 -2.92 24.20
N SER A 64 4.84 -3.39 23.58
CA SER A 64 4.48 -4.82 23.59
C SER A 64 4.97 -5.58 22.35
N CYS A 65 5.59 -4.87 21.40
CA CYS A 65 6.26 -5.46 20.24
C CYS A 65 7.55 -4.68 19.91
N ASP A 66 8.43 -5.34 19.16
CA ASP A 66 9.75 -4.82 18.82
C ASP A 66 9.85 -4.31 17.38
N LEU A 67 8.97 -4.81 16.51
CA LEU A 67 9.01 -4.61 15.07
C LEU A 67 7.61 -4.65 14.50
N MET A 68 7.38 -3.88 13.43
CA MET A 68 6.18 -4.00 12.60
C MET A 68 6.53 -3.83 11.13
N TYR A 69 5.76 -4.48 10.27
CA TYR A 69 5.74 -4.18 8.84
C TYR A 69 4.61 -3.20 8.52
N THR A 70 4.93 -2.18 7.76
CA THR A 70 3.96 -1.18 7.28
C THR A 70 4.47 -0.54 5.99
N TRP A 71 3.84 0.54 5.54
CA TRP A 71 4.23 1.29 4.35
C TRP A 71 4.58 2.73 4.72
N ASP A 72 5.56 3.31 4.01
CA ASP A 72 6.00 4.70 4.23
C ASP A 72 4.85 5.71 4.02
N GLY A 73 3.97 5.48 3.04
CA GLY A 73 2.76 6.27 2.84
C GLY A 73 1.76 6.16 4.01
N THR A 74 1.59 4.99 4.62
CA THR A 74 0.77 4.80 5.82
C THR A 74 1.37 5.56 7.01
N ILE A 75 2.69 5.55 7.15
CA ILE A 75 3.36 6.33 8.20
C ILE A 75 3.04 7.81 8.01
N LEU A 76 3.17 8.35 6.79
CA LEU A 76 2.86 9.74 6.50
C LEU A 76 1.42 10.10 6.87
N THR A 77 0.46 9.41 6.28
CA THR A 77 -0.94 9.83 6.32
C THR A 77 -1.66 9.38 7.60
N THR A 78 -1.43 8.14 8.04
CA THR A 78 -2.18 7.55 9.16
C THR A 78 -1.52 7.78 10.50
N PHE A 79 -0.19 7.65 10.59
CA PHE A 79 0.50 7.75 11.88
C PHE A 79 0.92 9.19 12.20
N LEU A 80 1.38 9.93 11.20
CA LEU A 80 1.81 11.32 11.36
C LEU A 80 0.68 12.33 11.09
N GLY A 81 -0.40 11.93 10.38
CA GLY A 81 -1.49 12.83 10.00
C GLY A 81 -1.06 13.91 9.01
N LEU A 82 -0.07 13.62 8.18
CA LEU A 82 0.51 14.52 7.19
C LEU A 82 0.09 14.12 5.76
N ASP A 83 0.38 14.99 4.79
CA ASP A 83 0.15 14.75 3.36
C ASP A 83 1.47 14.88 2.58
N THR A 84 1.48 14.44 1.32
CA THR A 84 2.65 14.57 0.44
C THR A 84 3.11 16.00 0.24
N SER A 85 2.19 16.96 0.35
CA SER A 85 2.50 18.41 0.30
C SER A 85 3.33 18.92 1.49
N ASP A 86 3.38 18.16 2.58
CA ASP A 86 4.20 18.48 3.76
C ASP A 86 5.67 18.06 3.59
N ILE A 87 5.97 17.29 2.54
CA ILE A 87 7.34 16.83 2.27
C ILE A 87 8.15 17.98 1.65
N PRO A 88 9.28 18.38 2.26
CA PRO A 88 10.12 19.42 1.70
C PRO A 88 10.63 19.08 0.30
N ALA A 89 10.73 20.09 -0.57
CA ALA A 89 11.25 19.91 -1.92
C ALA A 89 12.64 19.26 -1.91
N GLY A 90 12.79 18.19 -2.69
CA GLY A 90 14.05 17.44 -2.80
C GLY A 90 14.29 16.39 -1.71
N GLN A 91 13.37 16.21 -0.76
CA GLN A 91 13.42 15.12 0.21
C GLN A 91 12.53 13.95 -0.24
N SER A 92 13.01 12.72 -0.10
CA SER A 92 12.19 11.53 -0.36
C SER A 92 11.13 11.33 0.73
N LEU A 93 10.00 10.69 0.36
CA LEU A 93 8.99 10.28 1.34
C LEU A 93 9.61 9.45 2.46
N TYR A 94 10.43 8.45 2.10
CA TYR A 94 11.10 7.58 3.06
C TYR A 94 11.94 8.36 4.09
N ASP A 95 12.82 9.27 3.62
CA ASP A 95 13.70 10.02 4.53
C ASP A 95 12.90 10.98 5.42
N PHE A 96 11.87 11.61 4.85
CA PHE A 96 11.01 12.52 5.60
C PHE A 96 10.27 11.80 6.74
N VAL A 97 9.55 10.71 6.43
CA VAL A 97 8.78 9.99 7.47
C VAL A 97 9.71 9.31 8.48
N ASN A 98 10.86 8.77 8.06
CA ASN A 98 11.83 8.18 8.98
C ASN A 98 12.38 9.20 9.98
N GLY A 99 12.70 10.39 9.52
CA GLY A 99 13.09 11.50 10.41
C GLY A 99 11.99 11.86 11.39
N ARG A 100 10.76 12.02 10.91
CA ARG A 100 9.60 12.41 11.73
C ARG A 100 9.24 11.39 12.82
N ILE A 101 9.20 10.08 12.47
CA ILE A 101 8.94 9.06 13.49
C ILE A 101 10.08 8.93 14.50
N GLY A 102 11.33 9.17 14.07
CA GLY A 102 12.47 9.21 14.97
C GLY A 102 12.36 10.32 16.02
N GLU A 103 12.03 11.53 15.55
CA GLU A 103 11.88 12.70 16.43
C GLU A 103 10.69 12.59 17.39
N GLN A 104 9.54 12.09 16.90
CA GLN A 104 8.30 12.10 17.67
C GLN A 104 8.10 10.85 18.54
N TYR A 105 8.59 9.71 18.10
CA TYR A 105 8.29 8.41 18.71
C TYR A 105 9.52 7.59 19.08
N GLY A 106 10.71 8.02 18.69
CA GLY A 106 11.93 7.22 18.87
C GLY A 106 11.98 5.94 18.01
N ALA A 107 11.08 5.81 17.03
CA ALA A 107 11.02 4.70 16.11
C ALA A 107 11.90 4.95 14.88
N ARG A 108 12.25 3.89 14.18
CA ARG A 108 13.13 3.97 13.01
C ARG A 108 12.73 2.95 11.96
N MET A 109 12.71 3.36 10.68
CA MET A 109 12.58 2.42 9.55
C MET A 109 13.93 1.73 9.31
N LEU A 110 13.88 0.41 9.07
CA LEU A 110 15.08 -0.39 8.85
C LEU A 110 15.51 -0.43 7.37
N GLY A 111 14.61 -0.10 6.46
CA GLY A 111 14.85 -0.07 5.03
C GLY A 111 13.57 -0.35 4.23
N LYS A 112 13.63 -0.11 2.92
CA LYS A 112 12.60 -0.53 1.98
C LYS A 112 12.83 -2.01 1.64
N ILE A 113 11.77 -2.82 1.65
CA ILE A 113 11.87 -4.25 1.33
C ILE A 113 11.68 -4.56 -0.16
N GLY A 114 11.54 -3.53 -1.01
CA GLY A 114 11.40 -3.69 -2.46
C GLY A 114 9.97 -3.99 -2.92
N VAL A 115 8.98 -3.76 -2.07
CA VAL A 115 7.55 -3.82 -2.39
C VAL A 115 7.02 -2.40 -2.46
N ASP A 116 6.36 -2.05 -3.57
CA ASP A 116 5.67 -0.77 -3.76
C ASP A 116 4.17 -1.06 -3.96
N ASN A 117 3.39 -0.86 -2.92
CA ASN A 117 1.94 -1.11 -2.91
C ASN A 117 1.16 0.17 -3.17
N THR A 118 1.59 0.96 -4.16
CA THR A 118 0.87 2.17 -4.55
C THR A 118 -0.51 1.86 -5.13
N TYR A 119 -1.38 2.87 -5.17
CA TYR A 119 -2.57 2.81 -6.01
C TYR A 119 -2.18 2.77 -7.49
N SER A 120 -2.99 2.07 -8.27
CA SER A 120 -2.90 2.02 -9.72
C SER A 120 -4.29 2.05 -10.34
N ILE A 121 -4.37 2.22 -11.63
CA ILE A 121 -5.62 2.17 -12.39
C ILE A 121 -5.63 0.92 -13.26
N GLY A 122 -6.61 0.08 -13.04
CA GLY A 122 -6.84 -1.12 -13.83
C GLY A 122 -8.02 -0.95 -14.78
N VAL A 123 -7.89 -1.45 -15.99
CA VAL A 123 -8.95 -1.47 -17.01
C VAL A 123 -9.27 -2.90 -17.43
N THR A 124 -10.53 -3.14 -17.81
CA THR A 124 -10.97 -4.44 -18.31
C THR A 124 -10.36 -4.77 -19.67
N GLN A 125 -10.35 -6.07 -20.02
CA GLN A 125 -9.92 -6.52 -21.35
C GLN A 125 -10.77 -5.89 -22.46
N ALA A 126 -12.07 -5.66 -22.25
CA ALA A 126 -12.94 -5.00 -23.22
C ALA A 126 -12.50 -3.56 -23.54
N VAL A 127 -12.03 -2.82 -22.52
CA VAL A 127 -11.44 -1.48 -22.72
C VAL A 127 -10.13 -1.57 -23.50
N MET A 128 -9.28 -2.57 -23.18
CA MET A 128 -8.06 -2.81 -23.91
C MET A 128 -8.30 -3.15 -25.37
N ASP A 129 -9.26 -4.02 -25.65
CA ASP A 129 -9.58 -4.46 -27.02
C ASP A 129 -10.16 -3.33 -27.87
N THR A 130 -10.85 -2.37 -27.25
CA THR A 130 -11.54 -1.28 -27.95
C THR A 130 -10.64 -0.05 -28.12
N TYR A 131 -9.93 0.36 -27.07
CA TYR A 131 -9.25 1.65 -27.01
C TYR A 131 -7.72 1.56 -26.90
N HIS A 132 -7.20 0.40 -26.49
CA HIS A 132 -5.76 0.13 -26.33
C HIS A 132 -4.99 1.17 -25.46
N PRO A 133 -5.52 1.62 -24.31
CA PRO A 133 -4.80 2.59 -23.47
C PRO A 133 -3.53 1.96 -22.87
N ALA A 134 -2.42 2.68 -22.88
CA ALA A 134 -1.18 2.28 -22.23
C ALA A 134 -0.96 3.01 -20.90
N ALA A 135 -1.39 4.26 -20.81
CA ALA A 135 -1.22 5.14 -19.67
C ALA A 135 -2.56 5.70 -19.18
N ILE A 136 -2.56 6.24 -17.95
CA ILE A 136 -3.76 6.86 -17.37
C ILE A 136 -4.23 8.06 -18.20
N SER A 137 -3.30 8.86 -18.74
CA SER A 137 -3.65 10.00 -19.59
C SER A 137 -4.38 9.60 -20.87
N ASP A 138 -4.22 8.37 -21.37
CA ASP A 138 -4.93 7.86 -22.54
C ASP A 138 -6.45 7.70 -22.30
N LEU A 139 -6.87 7.68 -21.03
CA LEU A 139 -8.29 7.62 -20.68
C LEU A 139 -9.02 8.95 -20.91
N ALA A 140 -8.32 10.10 -20.94
CA ALA A 140 -8.97 11.40 -21.00
C ALA A 140 -9.94 11.57 -22.18
N PRO A 141 -9.61 11.17 -23.41
CA PRO A 141 -10.53 11.31 -24.55
C PRO A 141 -11.71 10.31 -24.54
N ILE A 142 -11.63 9.23 -23.77
CA ILE A 142 -12.60 8.13 -23.76
C ILE A 142 -13.34 7.97 -22.42
N ALA A 143 -12.95 8.69 -21.37
CA ALA A 143 -13.50 8.54 -20.02
C ALA A 143 -15.03 8.71 -19.99
N GLY A 144 -15.59 9.59 -20.84
CA GLY A 144 -17.05 9.81 -20.94
C GLY A 144 -17.86 8.59 -21.42
N GLU A 145 -17.20 7.56 -21.92
CA GLU A 145 -17.82 6.28 -22.32
C GLU A 145 -17.58 5.17 -21.28
N LEU A 146 -16.78 5.43 -20.24
CA LEU A 146 -16.34 4.45 -19.26
C LEU A 146 -16.90 4.74 -17.86
N ARG A 147 -17.25 3.68 -17.15
CA ARG A 147 -17.68 3.72 -15.74
C ARG A 147 -16.48 3.42 -14.86
N PHE A 148 -16.31 4.20 -13.81
CA PHE A 148 -15.21 4.06 -12.84
C PHE A 148 -15.71 3.47 -11.53
N GLY A 149 -15.07 2.43 -11.02
CA GLY A 149 -15.39 1.78 -9.74
C GLY A 149 -14.29 1.98 -8.70
N ALA A 150 -14.67 2.28 -7.46
CA ALA A 150 -13.77 2.33 -6.31
C ALA A 150 -14.52 2.09 -5.00
N GLU A 151 -13.75 1.75 -3.96
CA GLU A 151 -14.24 1.74 -2.58
C GLU A 151 -14.58 3.15 -2.08
N GLN A 152 -15.42 3.20 -1.04
CA GLN A 152 -15.92 4.46 -0.48
C GLN A 152 -14.79 5.41 -0.08
N ASP A 153 -13.74 4.91 0.53
CA ASP A 153 -12.62 5.70 1.04
C ASP A 153 -11.91 6.48 -0.09
N PHE A 154 -11.90 5.94 -1.31
CA PHE A 154 -11.34 6.64 -2.46
C PHE A 154 -12.16 7.84 -2.89
N TYR A 155 -13.49 7.81 -2.67
CA TYR A 155 -14.38 8.92 -3.01
C TYR A 155 -14.54 9.97 -1.92
N THR A 156 -14.52 9.57 -0.65
CA THR A 156 -14.99 10.41 0.45
C THR A 156 -13.88 10.92 1.36
N ASP A 157 -12.74 10.24 1.42
CA ASP A 157 -11.63 10.67 2.25
C ASP A 157 -11.02 11.98 1.73
N ALA A 158 -10.64 12.84 2.65
CA ALA A 158 -9.79 13.99 2.34
C ALA A 158 -8.36 13.50 2.05
N GLY A 159 -7.72 14.04 1.03
CA GLY A 159 -6.35 13.71 0.68
C GLY A 159 -6.06 13.92 -0.80
N SER A 160 -4.78 14.09 -1.12
CA SER A 160 -4.32 14.39 -2.48
C SER A 160 -4.46 13.21 -3.45
N MET A 161 -4.50 11.97 -2.93
CA MET A 161 -4.55 10.74 -3.73
C MET A 161 -5.96 10.13 -3.83
N LYS A 162 -6.99 10.95 -3.86
CA LYS A 162 -8.39 10.54 -3.90
C LYS A 162 -9.04 10.86 -5.23
N TYR A 163 -10.26 10.37 -5.45
CA TYR A 163 -10.96 10.46 -6.73
C TYR A 163 -11.04 11.88 -7.30
N GLY A 164 -11.46 12.85 -6.49
CA GLY A 164 -11.59 14.24 -6.95
C GLY A 164 -10.27 14.83 -7.48
N PRO A 165 -9.19 14.84 -6.68
CA PRO A 165 -7.85 15.23 -7.15
C PRO A 165 -7.36 14.41 -8.34
N PHE A 166 -7.58 13.09 -8.36
CA PHE A 166 -7.19 12.20 -9.45
C PHE A 166 -7.81 12.59 -10.79
N VAL A 167 -9.14 12.72 -10.84
CA VAL A 167 -9.82 13.08 -12.10
C VAL A 167 -9.50 14.49 -12.55
N ALA A 168 -9.30 15.42 -11.61
CA ALA A 168 -8.89 16.78 -11.92
C ALA A 168 -7.47 16.83 -12.53
N PHE A 169 -6.53 16.06 -11.96
CA PHE A 169 -5.14 16.03 -12.38
C PHE A 169 -4.97 15.48 -13.80
N TYR A 170 -5.69 14.42 -14.13
CA TYR A 170 -5.65 13.79 -15.46
C TYR A 170 -6.66 14.37 -16.45
N GLY A 171 -7.60 15.22 -16.00
CA GLY A 171 -8.66 15.76 -16.83
C GLY A 171 -9.72 14.72 -17.22
N LEU A 172 -9.99 13.76 -16.35
CA LEU A 172 -10.91 12.65 -16.61
C LEU A 172 -12.36 13.07 -16.28
N GLN A 173 -13.29 12.65 -17.13
CA GLN A 173 -14.73 12.84 -16.92
C GLN A 173 -15.43 11.50 -17.20
N PHE A 174 -15.42 10.60 -16.23
CA PHE A 174 -16.05 9.30 -16.37
C PHE A 174 -17.58 9.43 -16.53
N GLN A 175 -18.19 8.53 -17.31
CA GLN A 175 -19.63 8.44 -17.49
C GLN A 175 -20.34 8.30 -16.14
N GLU A 176 -19.79 7.48 -15.26
CA GLU A 176 -20.32 7.22 -13.93
C GLU A 176 -19.18 6.88 -12.98
N ALA A 177 -19.31 7.30 -11.71
CA ALA A 177 -18.44 6.92 -10.61
C ALA A 177 -19.22 6.03 -9.65
N ILE A 178 -18.85 4.75 -9.55
CA ILE A 178 -19.58 3.70 -8.85
C ILE A 178 -18.84 3.34 -7.58
N GLN A 179 -19.51 3.50 -6.44
CA GLN A 179 -19.00 3.01 -5.16
C GLN A 179 -19.25 1.51 -5.04
N VAL A 180 -18.25 0.78 -4.62
CA VAL A 180 -18.30 -0.66 -4.40
C VAL A 180 -17.67 -1.03 -3.06
N ASP A 181 -18.16 -2.12 -2.46
CA ASP A 181 -17.51 -2.71 -1.29
C ASP A 181 -16.14 -3.26 -1.68
N ILE A 182 -15.11 -3.01 -0.85
CA ILE A 182 -13.73 -3.42 -1.11
C ILE A 182 -13.60 -4.93 -1.33
N MET A 183 -14.39 -5.74 -0.63
CA MET A 183 -14.39 -7.20 -0.76
C MET A 183 -15.06 -7.67 -2.05
N LEU A 184 -15.90 -6.85 -2.66
CA LEU A 184 -16.68 -7.18 -3.86
C LEU A 184 -16.12 -6.54 -5.13
N LYS A 185 -15.15 -5.63 -5.05
CA LYS A 185 -14.71 -4.82 -6.18
C LYS A 185 -14.24 -5.64 -7.39
N TYR A 186 -13.50 -6.72 -7.17
CA TYR A 186 -13.06 -7.59 -8.28
C TYR A 186 -14.19 -8.44 -8.87
N THR A 187 -15.13 -8.85 -8.04
CA THR A 187 -16.34 -9.56 -8.53
C THR A 187 -17.21 -8.62 -9.36
N ALA A 188 -17.36 -7.38 -8.93
CA ALA A 188 -18.16 -6.38 -9.61
C ALA A 188 -17.58 -6.01 -11.00
N ILE A 189 -16.26 -5.80 -11.12
CA ILE A 189 -15.67 -5.52 -12.44
C ILE A 189 -15.76 -6.72 -13.38
N LYS A 190 -15.54 -7.94 -12.86
CA LYS A 190 -15.70 -9.18 -13.64
C LYS A 190 -17.13 -9.40 -14.15
N SER A 191 -18.13 -8.92 -13.42
CA SER A 191 -19.55 -8.97 -13.83
C SER A 191 -19.96 -7.81 -14.74
N GLY A 192 -19.05 -6.90 -15.09
CA GLY A 192 -19.31 -5.78 -15.98
C GLY A 192 -20.01 -4.61 -15.32
N SER A 193 -19.91 -4.46 -13.98
CA SER A 193 -20.52 -3.33 -13.27
C SER A 193 -19.85 -2.00 -13.64
N TYR A 194 -18.54 -2.00 -13.92
CA TYR A 194 -17.77 -0.86 -14.38
C TYR A 194 -16.58 -1.33 -15.23
N ASP A 195 -15.86 -0.41 -15.84
CA ASP A 195 -14.89 -0.65 -16.89
C ASP A 195 -13.46 -0.34 -16.45
N VAL A 196 -13.32 0.59 -15.52
CA VAL A 196 -12.08 1.09 -14.94
C VAL A 196 -12.20 1.06 -13.42
N MET A 197 -11.12 0.72 -12.71
CA MET A 197 -11.13 0.76 -11.24
C MET A 197 -9.78 1.16 -10.66
N VAL A 198 -9.82 1.72 -9.44
CA VAL A 198 -8.63 1.83 -8.62
C VAL A 198 -8.27 0.45 -8.05
N VAL A 199 -7.00 0.10 -8.13
CA VAL A 199 -6.44 -1.15 -7.60
C VAL A 199 -5.21 -0.86 -6.75
N TYR A 200 -4.80 -1.85 -5.96
CA TYR A 200 -3.49 -1.87 -5.33
C TYR A 200 -2.51 -2.59 -6.25
N ALA A 201 -1.33 -2.01 -6.47
CA ALA A 201 -0.36 -2.52 -7.46
C ALA A 201 0.09 -3.96 -7.17
N THR A 202 0.18 -4.34 -5.90
CA THR A 202 0.64 -5.67 -5.45
C THR A 202 -0.48 -6.71 -5.34
N ASP A 203 -1.75 -6.33 -5.58
CA ASP A 203 -2.88 -7.23 -5.40
C ASP A 203 -2.94 -8.30 -6.49
N GLY A 204 -2.77 -9.56 -6.11
CA GLY A 204 -2.83 -10.71 -7.01
C GLY A 204 -4.18 -10.87 -7.73
N LEU A 205 -5.27 -10.34 -7.17
CA LEU A 205 -6.60 -10.37 -7.78
C LEU A 205 -6.70 -9.53 -9.07
N ASN A 206 -5.76 -8.62 -9.31
CA ASN A 206 -5.66 -7.89 -10.58
C ASN A 206 -5.55 -8.88 -11.77
N LYS A 207 -4.68 -9.88 -11.62
CA LYS A 207 -4.49 -10.94 -12.63
C LYS A 207 -5.72 -11.83 -12.75
N ASP A 208 -6.32 -12.21 -11.64
CA ASP A 208 -7.52 -13.06 -11.63
C ASP A 208 -8.73 -12.37 -12.25
N ALA A 209 -8.80 -11.05 -12.15
CA ALA A 209 -9.82 -10.22 -12.79
C ALA A 209 -9.49 -9.87 -14.26
N ASN A 210 -8.35 -10.35 -14.78
CA ASN A 210 -7.88 -10.05 -16.13
C ASN A 210 -7.82 -8.55 -16.43
N LEU A 211 -7.29 -7.78 -15.45
CA LEU A 211 -7.10 -6.35 -15.58
C LEU A 211 -5.73 -6.03 -16.19
N THR A 212 -5.70 -5.03 -17.05
CA THR A 212 -4.48 -4.37 -17.47
C THR A 212 -4.26 -3.15 -16.57
N ILE A 213 -3.11 -3.08 -15.94
CA ILE A 213 -2.71 -1.94 -15.13
C ILE A 213 -2.08 -0.89 -16.05
N LEU A 214 -2.62 0.33 -15.99
CA LEU A 214 -2.11 1.45 -16.79
C LEU A 214 -0.90 2.10 -16.13
N GLU A 215 0.00 2.63 -16.96
CA GLU A 215 1.13 3.44 -16.48
C GLU A 215 0.61 4.76 -15.89
N ASP A 216 1.09 5.13 -14.71
CA ASP A 216 0.88 6.45 -14.11
C ASP A 216 1.89 7.45 -14.71
N ASP A 217 1.69 7.81 -15.97
CA ASP A 217 2.62 8.59 -16.80
C ASP A 217 2.91 10.01 -16.31
N LYS A 218 2.09 10.52 -15.39
CA LYS A 218 2.28 11.84 -14.76
C LYS A 218 2.64 11.75 -13.28
N SER A 219 2.86 10.52 -12.76
CA SER A 219 3.24 10.26 -11.36
C SER A 219 2.30 10.91 -10.35
N PHE A 220 0.99 10.70 -10.52
CA PHE A 220 -0.02 11.17 -9.58
C PHE A 220 0.02 10.40 -8.26
N PHE A 221 0.16 9.08 -8.34
CA PHE A 221 0.27 8.24 -7.16
C PHE A 221 1.72 8.17 -6.70
N PRO A 222 2.05 8.59 -5.46
CA PRO A 222 3.40 8.46 -4.94
C PRO A 222 3.74 6.99 -4.71
N GLU A 223 5.04 6.72 -4.55
CA GLU A 223 5.52 5.44 -4.07
C GLU A 223 4.86 5.12 -2.71
N TYR A 224 4.61 3.84 -2.49
CA TYR A 224 4.02 3.30 -1.26
C TYR A 224 4.82 2.09 -0.84
N ASN A 225 6.07 2.35 -0.37
CA ASN A 225 7.05 1.31 -0.13
C ASN A 225 6.78 0.56 1.16
N GLY A 226 6.88 -0.76 1.12
CA GLY A 226 6.94 -1.61 2.30
C GLY A 226 8.23 -1.38 3.09
N VAL A 227 8.10 -1.14 4.39
CA VAL A 227 9.19 -0.79 5.32
C VAL A 227 9.08 -1.53 6.63
#